data_87dc99c37fc54e7a33858010a3bde4fe
#
_entry.id   87dc99c37fc54e7a33858010a3bde4fe
#
_cell.length_a   1.000
_cell.length_b   1.000
_cell.length_c   1.000
_cell.angle_alpha   90.00
_cell.angle_beta   90.00
_cell.angle_gamma   90.00
#
_symmetry.space_group_name_H-M   'P 1'
#
loop_
_entity.id
_entity.type
_entity.pdbx_description
1 polymer ?
#
loop_
_entity_poly.entity_id
_entity_poly.type
_entity_poly.pdbx_seq_one_letter_code
_entity_poly.pdbx_strand_id
1 'polypeptide(L)'
;KAYPVWQSVNSQDKNMQLAYLGLAKYYLGAGDYPSAMKYSKTGNDQTVYAQAFRSQRNMWIRGHLWLIGVIAAVIVIAAIAIRVYFKRKHINFRVNARIKNALKVLTHPIECFNNIKNHSMGSVAIATVLLILYYVTSISQKLLSGFMYQNTDLTSFNSVFTLLGTVGVMLLYVTVNWAACILFEGKGKFKQIY
;
A
#
# COMPACT_ATOMS: atom_id res chain seq x y z
N LYS A 1 -19.34 -20.07 30.70
CA LYS A 1 -18.51 -20.66 31.81
C LYS A 1 -16.99 -20.28 31.68
N ALA A 2 -16.45 -19.96 30.50
CA ALA A 2 -15.03 -19.67 30.36
C ALA A 2 -14.62 -18.22 30.73
N TYR A 3 -15.54 -17.26 30.64
CA TYR A 3 -15.25 -15.84 30.91
C TYR A 3 -14.67 -15.56 32.30
N PRO A 4 -15.30 -16.00 33.41
CA PRO A 4 -14.77 -15.69 34.74
C PRO A 4 -13.40 -16.31 34.99
N VAL A 5 -13.12 -17.46 34.39
CA VAL A 5 -11.80 -18.10 34.50
C VAL A 5 -10.72 -17.23 33.83
N TRP A 6 -10.95 -16.80 32.59
CA TRP A 6 -9.99 -15.95 31.90
C TRP A 6 -9.84 -14.58 32.54
N GLN A 7 -10.92 -14.04 33.12
CA GLN A 7 -10.87 -12.78 33.85
C GLN A 7 -10.05 -12.91 35.14
N SER A 8 -10.20 -14.01 35.88
CA SER A 8 -9.40 -14.24 37.09
C SER A 8 -7.93 -14.44 36.76
N VAL A 9 -7.61 -15.19 35.71
CA VAL A 9 -6.21 -15.34 35.24
C VAL A 9 -5.61 -13.98 34.83
N ASN A 10 -6.33 -13.16 34.07
CA ASN A 10 -5.88 -11.84 33.67
C ASN A 10 -5.74 -10.85 34.83
N SER A 11 -6.50 -11.04 35.93
CA SER A 11 -6.34 -10.21 37.14
C SER A 11 -5.10 -10.58 37.95
N GLN A 12 -4.70 -11.86 37.92
CA GLN A 12 -3.49 -12.35 38.60
C GLN A 12 -2.21 -12.00 37.83
N ASP A 13 -2.23 -12.15 36.50
CA ASP A 13 -1.09 -11.81 35.63
C ASP A 13 -1.55 -11.04 34.40
N LYS A 14 -1.31 -9.72 34.40
CA LYS A 14 -1.63 -8.82 33.29
C LYS A 14 -0.72 -8.99 32.07
N ASN A 15 0.38 -9.73 32.19
CA ASN A 15 1.30 -9.96 31.07
C ASN A 15 1.03 -11.29 30.36
N MET A 16 0.08 -12.09 30.86
CA MET A 16 -0.23 -13.39 30.29
C MET A 16 -1.04 -13.26 28.99
N GLN A 17 -0.38 -13.35 27.85
CA GLN A 17 -1.00 -13.25 26.51
C GLN A 17 -2.15 -14.22 26.30
N LEU A 18 -2.04 -15.46 26.85
CA LEU A 18 -3.05 -16.50 26.73
C LEU A 18 -4.39 -16.08 27.36
N ALA A 19 -4.36 -15.33 28.48
CA ALA A 19 -5.57 -14.82 29.11
C ALA A 19 -6.32 -13.84 28.22
N TYR A 20 -5.58 -12.94 27.56
CA TYR A 20 -6.14 -12.00 26.58
C TYR A 20 -6.73 -12.72 25.36
N LEU A 21 -6.07 -13.77 24.88
CA LEU A 21 -6.59 -14.60 23.81
C LEU A 21 -7.90 -15.32 24.21
N GLY A 22 -7.97 -15.85 25.42
CA GLY A 22 -9.18 -16.48 25.94
C GLY A 22 -10.35 -15.51 26.03
N LEU A 23 -10.11 -14.29 26.52
CA LEU A 23 -11.09 -13.20 26.57
C LEU A 23 -11.50 -12.77 25.15
N ALA A 24 -10.55 -12.62 24.23
CA ALA A 24 -10.82 -12.25 22.84
C ALA A 24 -11.75 -13.26 22.15
N LYS A 25 -11.47 -14.55 22.29
CA LYS A 25 -12.33 -15.62 21.74
C LYS A 25 -13.72 -15.65 22.38
N TYR A 26 -13.82 -15.37 23.68
CA TYR A 26 -15.11 -15.25 24.35
C TYR A 26 -15.95 -14.11 23.75
N TYR A 27 -15.38 -12.91 23.65
CA TYR A 27 -16.08 -11.75 23.09
C TYR A 27 -16.41 -11.93 21.60
N LEU A 28 -15.55 -12.60 20.84
CA LEU A 28 -15.83 -12.96 19.45
C LEU A 28 -17.08 -13.85 19.35
N GLY A 29 -17.16 -14.87 20.20
CA GLY A 29 -18.33 -15.76 20.26
C GLY A 29 -19.60 -15.07 20.79
N ALA A 30 -19.46 -14.05 21.65
CA ALA A 30 -20.55 -13.24 22.14
C ALA A 30 -21.04 -12.17 21.13
N GLY A 31 -20.33 -11.96 20.03
CA GLY A 31 -20.64 -10.93 19.02
C GLY A 31 -20.20 -9.51 19.40
N ASP A 32 -19.47 -9.35 20.50
CA ASP A 32 -18.86 -8.08 20.89
C ASP A 32 -17.49 -7.93 20.18
N TYR A 33 -17.55 -7.54 18.91
CA TYR A 33 -16.38 -7.44 18.06
C TYR A 33 -15.39 -6.34 18.49
N PRO A 34 -15.82 -5.16 19.00
CA PRO A 34 -14.90 -4.15 19.52
C PRO A 34 -14.05 -4.67 20.68
N SER A 35 -14.66 -5.34 21.66
CA SER A 35 -13.94 -5.96 22.78
C SER A 35 -13.03 -7.10 22.31
N ALA A 36 -13.51 -7.95 21.40
CA ALA A 36 -12.70 -9.02 20.81
C ALA A 36 -11.44 -8.46 20.12
N MET A 37 -11.54 -7.37 19.34
CA MET A 37 -10.39 -6.71 18.71
C MET A 37 -9.44 -6.10 19.74
N LYS A 38 -9.95 -5.47 20.80
CA LYS A 38 -9.12 -4.90 21.86
C LYS A 38 -8.28 -5.98 22.54
N TYR A 39 -8.90 -7.05 22.98
CA TYR A 39 -8.20 -8.12 23.70
C TYR A 39 -7.27 -8.93 22.79
N SER A 40 -7.64 -9.19 21.54
CA SER A 40 -6.77 -9.86 20.58
C SER A 40 -5.54 -9.03 20.21
N LYS A 41 -5.65 -7.69 20.14
CA LYS A 41 -4.52 -6.80 19.94
C LYS A 41 -3.55 -6.84 21.11
N THR A 42 -4.05 -6.85 22.35
CA THR A 42 -3.22 -6.97 23.56
C THR A 42 -2.57 -8.35 23.66
N GLY A 43 -3.30 -9.41 23.31
CA GLY A 43 -2.79 -10.78 23.25
C GLY A 43 -1.94 -11.12 22.01
N ASN A 44 -1.71 -10.15 21.12
CA ASN A 44 -0.97 -10.28 19.86
C ASN A 44 -1.48 -11.40 18.95
N ASP A 45 -2.80 -11.65 18.92
CA ASP A 45 -3.43 -12.64 18.05
C ASP A 45 -4.10 -11.95 16.84
N GLN A 46 -3.41 -12.02 15.70
CA GLN A 46 -3.92 -11.46 14.44
C GLN A 46 -5.11 -12.24 13.88
N THR A 47 -5.24 -13.54 14.20
CA THR A 47 -6.31 -14.39 13.62
C THR A 47 -7.66 -14.04 14.21
N VAL A 48 -7.77 -13.97 15.54
CA VAL A 48 -8.98 -13.56 16.24
C VAL A 48 -9.33 -12.10 15.93
N TYR A 49 -8.32 -11.23 15.87
CA TYR A 49 -8.50 -9.83 15.44
C TYR A 49 -9.11 -9.74 14.04
N ALA A 50 -8.57 -10.50 13.08
CA ALA A 50 -9.05 -10.49 11.70
C ALA A 50 -10.49 -10.97 11.58
N GLN A 51 -10.88 -11.99 12.35
CA GLN A 51 -12.27 -12.49 12.38
C GLN A 51 -13.24 -11.45 12.95
N ALA A 52 -12.90 -10.85 14.09
CA ALA A 52 -13.69 -9.80 14.72
C ALA A 52 -13.84 -8.58 13.79
N PHE A 53 -12.73 -8.12 13.19
CA PHE A 53 -12.72 -7.00 12.27
C PHE A 53 -13.58 -7.25 11.03
N ARG A 54 -13.48 -8.45 10.43
CA ARG A 54 -14.32 -8.82 9.26
C ARG A 54 -15.81 -8.79 9.62
N SER A 55 -16.17 -9.33 10.76
CA SER A 55 -17.57 -9.37 11.21
C SER A 55 -18.11 -7.97 11.48
N GLN A 56 -17.35 -7.13 12.19
CA GLN A 56 -17.72 -5.74 12.44
C GLN A 56 -17.83 -4.93 11.15
N ARG A 57 -16.84 -5.04 10.26
CA ARG A 57 -16.86 -4.37 8.96
C ARG A 57 -18.06 -4.77 8.11
N ASN A 58 -18.37 -6.07 8.05
CA ASN A 58 -19.50 -6.56 7.27
C ASN A 58 -20.84 -6.05 7.83
N MET A 59 -20.97 -5.96 9.14
CA MET A 59 -22.14 -5.39 9.80
C MET A 59 -22.27 -3.90 9.47
N TRP A 60 -21.19 -3.16 9.57
CA TRP A 60 -21.16 -1.73 9.22
C TRP A 60 -21.50 -1.49 7.73
N ILE A 61 -20.89 -2.27 6.83
CA ILE A 61 -21.15 -2.17 5.38
C ILE A 61 -22.63 -2.43 5.09
N ARG A 62 -23.20 -3.50 5.65
CA ARG A 62 -24.63 -3.82 5.43
C ARG A 62 -25.55 -2.69 5.88
N GLY A 63 -25.24 -2.05 7.02
CA GLY A 63 -26.01 -0.91 7.52
C GLY A 63 -25.88 0.36 6.67
N HIS A 64 -24.78 0.51 5.93
CA HIS A 64 -24.44 1.74 5.20
C HIS A 64 -24.36 1.55 3.67
N LEU A 65 -24.85 0.44 3.12
CA LEU A 65 -24.81 0.15 1.67
C LEU A 65 -25.41 1.27 0.82
N TRP A 66 -26.53 1.83 1.26
CA TRP A 66 -27.19 2.93 0.56
C TRP A 66 -26.29 4.18 0.49
N LEU A 67 -25.57 4.50 1.56
CA LEU A 67 -24.68 5.66 1.65
C LEU A 67 -23.45 5.48 0.75
N ILE A 68 -22.91 4.27 0.69
CA ILE A 68 -21.82 3.91 -0.25
C ILE A 68 -22.29 4.10 -1.69
N GLY A 69 -23.52 3.67 -2.01
CA GLY A 69 -24.14 3.87 -3.33
C GLY A 69 -24.27 5.34 -3.70
N VAL A 70 -24.73 6.17 -2.77
CA VAL A 70 -24.87 7.63 -2.97
C VAL A 70 -23.49 8.27 -3.22
N ILE A 71 -22.47 7.94 -2.41
CA ILE A 71 -21.11 8.47 -2.60
C ILE A 71 -20.56 8.07 -3.97
N ALA A 72 -20.72 6.83 -4.37
CA ALA A 72 -20.27 6.34 -5.68
C ALA A 72 -20.97 7.12 -6.82
N ALA A 73 -22.29 7.32 -6.72
CA ALA A 73 -23.05 8.10 -7.71
C ALA A 73 -22.56 9.56 -7.80
N VAL A 74 -22.30 10.21 -6.66
CA VAL A 74 -21.76 11.57 -6.62
C VAL A 74 -20.38 11.66 -7.28
N ILE A 75 -19.49 10.69 -7.02
CA ILE A 75 -18.17 10.64 -7.65
C ILE A 75 -18.28 10.49 -9.17
N VAL A 76 -19.17 9.63 -9.66
CA VAL A 76 -19.40 9.43 -11.10
C VAL A 76 -19.95 10.70 -11.74
N ILE A 77 -20.94 11.34 -11.12
CA ILE A 77 -21.52 12.62 -11.61
C ILE A 77 -20.46 13.71 -11.65
N ALA A 78 -19.65 13.84 -10.58
CA ALA A 78 -18.55 14.80 -10.53
C ALA A 78 -17.53 14.56 -11.64
N ALA A 79 -17.14 13.31 -11.88
CA ALA A 79 -16.21 12.93 -12.94
C ALA A 79 -16.76 13.30 -14.33
N ILE A 80 -18.04 13.04 -14.59
CA ILE A 80 -18.72 13.42 -15.85
C ILE A 80 -18.76 14.94 -15.99
N ALA A 81 -19.14 15.67 -14.93
CA ALA A 81 -19.20 17.13 -14.93
C ALA A 81 -17.84 17.77 -15.21
N ILE A 82 -16.78 17.26 -14.56
CA ILE A 82 -15.39 17.67 -14.79
C ILE A 82 -15.00 17.44 -16.26
N ARG A 83 -15.30 16.25 -16.79
CA ARG A 83 -14.99 15.91 -18.18
C ARG A 83 -15.72 16.83 -19.19
N VAL A 84 -17.00 17.14 -18.94
CA VAL A 84 -17.78 18.05 -19.77
C VAL A 84 -17.26 19.48 -19.66
N TYR A 85 -16.90 19.94 -18.46
CA TYR A 85 -16.33 21.25 -18.21
C TYR A 85 -15.01 21.46 -18.98
N PHE A 86 -14.08 20.49 -18.89
CA PHE A 86 -12.82 20.53 -19.62
C PHE A 86 -13.02 20.49 -21.15
N LYS A 87 -13.98 19.69 -21.63
CA LYS A 87 -14.34 19.64 -23.06
C LYS A 87 -14.90 20.97 -23.57
N ARG A 88 -15.76 21.65 -22.78
CA ARG A 88 -16.36 22.95 -23.15
C ARG A 88 -15.32 24.09 -23.13
N LYS A 89 -14.38 24.06 -22.21
CA LYS A 89 -13.37 25.13 -22.08
C LYS A 89 -12.16 24.96 -22.99
N HIS A 90 -12.10 23.91 -23.83
CA HIS A 90 -10.94 23.61 -24.68
C HIS A 90 -9.59 23.67 -23.94
N ILE A 91 -9.59 23.34 -22.63
CA ILE A 91 -8.36 23.33 -21.84
C ILE A 91 -7.58 22.09 -22.26
N ASN A 92 -6.70 22.28 -23.25
CA ASN A 92 -5.68 21.28 -23.59
C ASN A 92 -4.64 21.32 -22.47
N PHE A 93 -4.74 20.39 -21.52
CA PHE A 93 -3.64 20.11 -20.60
C PHE A 93 -2.44 19.63 -21.45
N ARG A 94 -1.53 20.53 -21.75
CA ARG A 94 -0.28 20.23 -22.47
C ARG A 94 0.64 19.46 -21.50
N VAL A 95 0.30 18.21 -21.23
CA VAL A 95 1.15 17.31 -20.43
C VAL A 95 2.45 17.14 -21.21
N ASN A 96 3.57 17.38 -20.54
CA ASN A 96 4.90 17.22 -21.15
C ASN A 96 4.97 15.82 -21.80
N ALA A 97 5.46 15.76 -23.03
CA ALA A 97 5.54 14.52 -23.80
C ALA A 97 6.26 13.39 -23.05
N ARG A 98 7.24 13.71 -22.22
CA ARG A 98 7.97 12.75 -21.38
C ARG A 98 7.09 12.15 -20.30
N ILE A 99 6.24 12.96 -19.64
CA ILE A 99 5.29 12.48 -18.62
C ILE A 99 4.22 11.61 -19.28
N LYS A 100 3.72 12.03 -20.44
CA LYS A 100 2.75 11.25 -21.22
C LYS A 100 3.34 9.90 -21.63
N ASN A 101 4.60 9.87 -22.06
CA ASN A 101 5.29 8.62 -22.40
C ASN A 101 5.46 7.72 -21.16
N ALA A 102 5.84 8.27 -20.00
CA ALA A 102 5.97 7.51 -18.76
C ALA A 102 4.64 6.88 -18.31
N LEU A 103 3.52 7.60 -18.41
CA LEU A 103 2.19 7.05 -18.10
C LEU A 103 1.73 5.99 -19.12
N LYS A 104 2.12 6.14 -20.39
CA LYS A 104 1.76 5.20 -21.45
C LYS A 104 2.51 3.86 -21.35
N VAL A 105 3.61 3.80 -20.58
CA VAL A 105 4.38 2.55 -20.35
C VAL A 105 3.49 1.41 -19.86
N LEU A 106 2.49 1.68 -19.02
CA LEU A 106 1.59 0.65 -18.46
C LEU A 106 0.70 -0.01 -19.53
N THR A 107 0.40 0.70 -20.61
CA THR A 107 -0.50 0.19 -21.68
C THR A 107 0.24 -0.22 -22.95
N HIS A 108 1.34 0.46 -23.27
CA HIS A 108 2.13 0.25 -24.50
C HIS A 108 3.64 0.24 -24.18
N PRO A 109 4.15 -0.78 -23.46
CA PRO A 109 5.53 -0.79 -22.99
C PRO A 109 6.55 -0.77 -24.15
N ILE A 110 6.35 -1.58 -25.20
CA ILE A 110 7.30 -1.69 -26.32
C ILE A 110 7.49 -0.36 -27.04
N GLU A 111 6.40 0.34 -27.33
CA GLU A 111 6.45 1.66 -28.00
C GLU A 111 7.16 2.70 -27.11
N CYS A 112 6.86 2.69 -25.80
CA CYS A 112 7.47 3.65 -24.89
C CYS A 112 8.96 3.41 -24.68
N PHE A 113 9.42 2.17 -24.58
CA PHE A 113 10.84 1.85 -24.52
C PHE A 113 11.56 2.20 -25.80
N ASN A 114 10.94 1.98 -26.97
CA ASN A 114 11.48 2.42 -28.25
C ASN A 114 11.62 3.95 -28.32
N ASN A 115 10.66 4.71 -27.80
CA ASN A 115 10.72 6.17 -27.67
C ASN A 115 11.85 6.64 -26.74
N ILE A 116 12.10 5.91 -25.63
CA ILE A 116 13.23 6.20 -24.73
C ILE A 116 14.56 5.97 -25.45
N LYS A 117 14.68 4.87 -26.17
CA LYS A 117 15.90 4.47 -26.88
C LYS A 117 16.22 5.40 -28.05
N ASN A 118 15.25 5.66 -28.94
CA ASN A 118 15.47 6.30 -30.23
C ASN A 118 15.18 7.81 -30.20
N HIS A 119 14.25 8.26 -29.36
CA HIS A 119 13.78 9.66 -29.32
C HIS A 119 14.15 10.40 -28.04
N SER A 120 14.98 9.81 -27.17
CA SER A 120 15.40 10.41 -25.89
C SER A 120 14.23 10.91 -25.02
N MET A 121 13.08 10.22 -25.09
CA MET A 121 11.87 10.56 -24.34
C MET A 121 11.96 10.16 -22.85
N GLY A 122 13.05 9.53 -22.42
CA GLY A 122 13.33 9.22 -21.03
C GLY A 122 13.70 10.49 -20.23
N SER A 123 13.40 10.47 -18.93
CA SER A 123 13.75 11.55 -18.03
C SER A 123 14.21 10.98 -16.68
N VAL A 124 15.48 11.24 -16.36
CA VAL A 124 16.07 10.88 -15.05
C VAL A 124 15.25 11.48 -13.90
N ALA A 125 14.77 12.73 -14.05
CA ALA A 125 13.95 13.37 -13.03
C ALA A 125 12.65 12.61 -12.77
N ILE A 126 11.96 12.11 -13.80
CA ILE A 126 10.74 11.31 -13.64
C ILE A 126 11.05 9.99 -12.96
N ALA A 127 12.14 9.31 -13.36
CA ALA A 127 12.57 8.06 -12.74
C ALA A 127 12.88 8.26 -11.24
N THR A 128 13.62 9.33 -10.90
CA THR A 128 13.93 9.68 -9.51
C THR A 128 12.65 9.98 -8.69
N VAL A 129 11.69 10.72 -9.25
CA VAL A 129 10.39 10.98 -8.59
C VAL A 129 9.65 9.66 -8.34
N LEU A 130 9.63 8.74 -9.31
CA LEU A 130 9.01 7.43 -9.13
C LEU A 130 9.72 6.61 -8.05
N LEU A 131 11.04 6.67 -7.96
CA LEU A 131 11.81 6.01 -6.90
C LEU A 131 11.47 6.59 -5.52
N ILE A 132 11.36 7.91 -5.40
CA ILE A 132 10.94 8.58 -4.16
C ILE A 132 9.52 8.15 -3.79
N LEU A 133 8.58 8.14 -4.73
CA LEU A 133 7.22 7.68 -4.50
C LEU A 133 7.18 6.21 -4.04
N TYR A 134 7.97 5.34 -4.66
CA TYR A 134 8.10 3.95 -4.25
C TYR A 134 8.61 3.83 -2.81
N TYR A 135 9.64 4.60 -2.45
CA TYR A 135 10.17 4.63 -1.09
C TYR A 135 9.14 5.12 -0.07
N VAL A 136 8.45 6.23 -0.36
CA VAL A 136 7.38 6.78 0.50
C VAL A 136 6.25 5.76 0.66
N THR A 137 5.84 5.09 -0.41
CA THR A 137 4.81 4.05 -0.35
C THR A 137 5.26 2.86 0.50
N SER A 138 6.52 2.44 0.39
CA SER A 138 7.09 1.34 1.19
C SER A 138 7.12 1.67 2.69
N ILE A 139 7.49 2.90 3.05
CA ILE A 139 7.44 3.35 4.45
C ILE A 139 5.98 3.44 4.93
N SER A 140 5.12 4.05 4.13
CA SER A 140 3.70 4.19 4.48
C SER A 140 3.05 2.82 4.71
N GLN A 141 3.37 1.83 3.89
CA GLN A 141 2.90 0.46 4.08
C GLN A 141 3.37 -0.13 5.41
N LYS A 142 4.62 0.10 5.81
CA LYS A 142 5.16 -0.42 7.07
C LYS A 142 4.60 0.30 8.29
N LEU A 143 4.43 1.62 8.24
CA LEU A 143 4.00 2.42 9.37
C LEU A 143 2.48 2.53 9.51
N LEU A 144 1.75 2.57 8.39
CA LEU A 144 0.30 2.79 8.38
C LEU A 144 -0.51 1.49 8.22
N SER A 145 0.16 0.35 7.98
CA SER A 145 -0.56 -0.93 7.95
C SER A 145 -1.18 -1.21 9.32
N GLY A 146 -2.48 -1.52 9.33
CA GLY A 146 -3.18 -1.89 10.55
C GLY A 146 -2.63 -3.19 11.14
N PHE A 147 -2.90 -3.43 12.42
CA PHE A 147 -2.43 -4.60 13.19
C PHE A 147 -2.55 -5.93 12.43
N MET A 148 -3.59 -6.09 11.62
CA MET A 148 -3.86 -7.30 10.85
C MET A 148 -2.82 -7.59 9.73
N TYR A 149 -2.17 -6.55 9.20
CA TYR A 149 -1.22 -6.64 8.08
C TYR A 149 0.21 -6.26 8.49
N GLN A 150 0.42 -5.98 9.77
CA GLN A 150 1.69 -5.51 10.28
C GLN A 150 2.61 -6.70 10.59
N ASN A 151 3.57 -6.95 9.70
CA ASN A 151 4.59 -7.97 9.88
C ASN A 151 5.92 -7.38 10.37
N THR A 152 5.97 -6.06 10.58
CA THR A 152 7.20 -5.36 10.99
C THR A 152 7.06 -4.91 12.43
N ASP A 153 8.03 -5.23 13.25
CA ASP A 153 8.13 -4.69 14.60
C ASP A 153 8.49 -3.20 14.51
N LEU A 154 7.57 -2.32 14.92
CA LEU A 154 7.76 -0.87 14.86
C LEU A 154 8.90 -0.38 15.74
N THR A 155 9.25 -1.14 16.79
CA THR A 155 10.35 -0.77 17.71
C THR A 155 11.71 -0.94 17.05
N SER A 156 11.83 -1.85 16.08
CA SER A 156 13.07 -2.14 15.34
C SER A 156 13.12 -1.47 13.96
N PHE A 157 12.07 -0.70 13.58
CA PHE A 157 11.99 -0.09 12.26
C PHE A 157 13.01 1.04 12.07
N ASN A 158 13.88 0.88 11.06
CA ASN A 158 14.86 1.88 10.64
C ASN A 158 14.59 2.35 9.22
N SER A 159 14.14 3.60 9.07
CA SER A 159 13.83 4.23 7.78
C SER A 159 15.07 4.40 6.90
N VAL A 160 16.23 4.69 7.49
CA VAL A 160 17.49 4.84 6.77
C VAL A 160 17.93 3.52 6.17
N PHE A 161 17.82 2.42 6.92
CA PHE A 161 18.12 1.09 6.40
C PHE A 161 17.17 0.69 5.26
N THR A 162 15.90 1.06 5.37
CA THR A 162 14.92 0.85 4.28
C THR A 162 15.26 1.68 3.05
N LEU A 163 15.73 2.93 3.22
CA LEU A 163 16.18 3.79 2.12
C LEU A 163 17.40 3.17 1.41
N LEU A 164 18.41 2.79 2.18
CA LEU A 164 19.62 2.17 1.63
C LEU A 164 19.32 0.87 0.88
N GLY A 165 18.43 0.03 1.41
CA GLY A 165 17.94 -1.17 0.73
C GLY A 165 17.24 -0.84 -0.60
N THR A 166 16.31 0.12 -0.60
CA THR A 166 15.56 0.50 -1.79
C THR A 166 16.45 1.09 -2.88
N VAL A 167 17.28 2.07 -2.51
CA VAL A 167 18.22 2.74 -3.45
C VAL A 167 19.32 1.78 -3.88
N GLY A 168 19.87 0.99 -2.95
CA GLY A 168 20.93 0.03 -3.23
C GLY A 168 20.51 -1.06 -4.21
N VAL A 169 19.34 -1.66 -4.04
CA VAL A 169 18.79 -2.66 -4.98
C VAL A 169 18.56 -2.05 -6.35
N MET A 170 18.01 -0.83 -6.42
CA MET A 170 17.79 -0.14 -7.70
C MET A 170 19.11 0.17 -8.41
N LEU A 171 20.11 0.69 -7.69
CA LEU A 171 21.44 0.97 -8.27
C LEU A 171 22.12 -0.32 -8.73
N LEU A 172 22.03 -1.39 -7.94
CA LEU A 172 22.58 -2.70 -8.31
C LEU A 172 21.90 -3.21 -9.60
N TYR A 173 20.57 -3.12 -9.69
CA TYR A 173 19.84 -3.51 -10.89
C TYR A 173 20.29 -2.73 -12.11
N VAL A 174 20.41 -1.39 -12.02
CA VAL A 174 20.85 -0.53 -13.11
C VAL A 174 22.30 -0.82 -13.53
N THR A 175 23.21 -1.00 -12.56
CA THR A 175 24.64 -1.28 -12.86
C THR A 175 24.83 -2.65 -13.48
N VAL A 176 24.13 -3.69 -13.00
CA VAL A 176 24.21 -5.04 -13.58
C VAL A 176 23.66 -5.05 -15.01
N ASN A 177 22.52 -4.41 -15.26
CA ASN A 177 21.98 -4.32 -16.63
C ASN A 177 22.88 -3.51 -17.56
N TRP A 178 23.49 -2.44 -17.06
CA TRP A 178 24.45 -1.65 -17.84
C TRP A 178 25.71 -2.47 -18.17
N ALA A 179 26.26 -3.18 -17.19
CA ALA A 179 27.41 -4.06 -17.41
C ALA A 179 27.07 -5.18 -18.42
N ALA A 180 25.90 -5.81 -18.29
CA ALA A 180 25.42 -6.80 -19.26
C ALA A 180 25.32 -6.20 -20.67
N CYS A 181 24.77 -4.98 -20.81
CA CYS A 181 24.73 -4.31 -22.10
C CYS A 181 26.12 -4.11 -22.71
N ILE A 182 27.13 -3.77 -21.91
CA ILE A 182 28.51 -3.60 -22.40
C ILE A 182 29.09 -4.96 -22.84
N LEU A 183 28.92 -6.01 -22.04
CA LEU A 183 29.44 -7.35 -22.33
C LEU A 183 28.87 -7.93 -23.64
N PHE A 184 27.62 -7.62 -23.96
CA PHE A 184 26.96 -8.10 -25.17
C PHE A 184 26.98 -7.06 -26.33
N GLU A 185 27.97 -6.16 -26.34
CA GLU A 185 28.13 -5.11 -27.36
C GLU A 185 26.89 -4.21 -27.57
N GLY A 186 26.05 -4.12 -26.54
CA GLY A 186 24.84 -3.30 -26.57
C GLY A 186 25.16 -1.80 -26.53
N LYS A 187 24.33 -0.98 -27.17
CA LYS A 187 24.48 0.49 -27.23
C LYS A 187 23.75 1.22 -26.10
N GLY A 188 23.31 0.52 -25.04
CA GLY A 188 22.57 1.09 -23.91
C GLY A 188 23.43 2.03 -23.06
N LYS A 189 23.01 3.28 -22.93
CA LYS A 189 23.65 4.24 -22.01
C LYS A 189 23.09 4.06 -20.60
N PHE A 190 23.93 4.23 -19.57
CA PHE A 190 23.52 4.16 -18.16
C PHE A 190 22.25 4.98 -17.85
N LYS A 191 22.19 6.21 -18.41
CA LYS A 191 21.02 7.11 -18.28
C LYS A 191 19.72 6.56 -18.89
N GLN A 192 19.80 5.63 -19.83
CA GLN A 192 18.61 5.03 -20.48
C GLN A 192 18.09 3.83 -19.71
N ILE A 193 18.97 3.19 -18.93
CA ILE A 193 18.64 2.04 -18.09
C ILE A 193 18.08 2.49 -16.74
N TYR A 194 18.59 3.60 -16.19
CA TYR A 194 18.05 4.26 -15.01
C TYR A 194 16.67 4.86 -15.30
#